data_95abb1eb97d114a4adbdf41c267137c9
#
_entry.id   95abb1eb97d114a4adbdf41c267137c9
#
_cell.length_a   1.000
_cell.length_b   1.000
_cell.length_c   1.000
_cell.angle_alpha   90.00
_cell.angle_beta   90.00
_cell.angle_gamma   90.00
#
_symmetry.space_group_name_H-M   'P 1'
#
loop_
_entity.id
_entity.type
_entity.pdbx_description
1 polymer ?
#
loop_
_entity_poly.entity_id
_entity_poly.type
_entity_poly.pdbx_seq_one_letter_code
_entity_poly.pdbx_strand_id
1 'polypeptide(L)'
;MSNLLRYDESKILTFIDCETFNLNLSFTCNRPWQISMIKTVGGKMIDQRDIFIKWTDTDLKIGEGAARITNFNQKAFDKKAITAEKSFPMVDEWLQESDYIVGHNVFGFDLYLLRGYYKFFNKDWKWITRKVLDTNTIARGIKMDIPFQQEDDITEYQYRIYHTKNAKIKSRLALLGKEFGIDFDEKRLHDALEDLKLNVAVWNKLKWQIEL
;
A
#
# COMPACT_ATOMS: atom_id res chain seq x y z
N MET A 1 -26.46 -15.95 3.00
CA MET A 1 -24.99 -16.07 3.10
C MET A 1 -24.47 -14.68 3.45
N SER A 2 -23.50 -14.60 4.34
CA SER A 2 -22.90 -13.30 4.74
C SER A 2 -22.20 -12.69 3.54
N ASN A 3 -22.49 -11.40 3.23
CA ASN A 3 -21.82 -10.64 2.16
C ASN A 3 -20.47 -10.08 2.61
N LEU A 4 -19.94 -10.51 3.75
CA LEU A 4 -18.69 -10.00 4.30
C LEU A 4 -17.50 -10.50 3.48
N LEU A 5 -16.57 -9.60 3.20
CA LEU A 5 -15.36 -9.84 2.39
C LEU A 5 -14.53 -11.03 2.91
N ARG A 6 -14.49 -11.24 4.24
CA ARG A 6 -13.75 -12.36 4.83
C ARG A 6 -14.22 -13.73 4.36
N TYR A 7 -15.47 -13.85 3.86
CA TYR A 7 -16.05 -15.07 3.31
C TYR A 7 -16.12 -15.08 1.78
N ASP A 8 -15.86 -13.95 1.13
CA ASP A 8 -15.88 -13.82 -0.33
C ASP A 8 -14.50 -14.13 -0.91
N GLU A 9 -14.30 -15.38 -1.29
CA GLU A 9 -13.04 -15.84 -1.90
C GLU A 9 -12.87 -15.41 -3.36
N SER A 10 -13.89 -14.80 -3.99
CA SER A 10 -13.83 -14.36 -5.38
C SER A 10 -13.17 -12.99 -5.56
N LYS A 11 -13.10 -12.18 -4.50
CA LYS A 11 -12.60 -10.80 -4.56
C LYS A 11 -11.11 -10.71 -4.87
N ILE A 12 -10.79 -9.83 -5.80
CA ILE A 12 -9.43 -9.50 -6.18
C ILE A 12 -8.94 -8.35 -5.30
N LEU A 13 -7.90 -8.59 -4.52
CA LEU A 13 -7.22 -7.58 -3.73
C LEU A 13 -5.82 -7.34 -4.31
N THR A 14 -5.49 -6.08 -4.64
CA THR A 14 -4.12 -5.70 -4.97
C THR A 14 -3.50 -4.97 -3.79
N PHE A 15 -2.48 -5.59 -3.22
CA PHE A 15 -1.62 -4.98 -2.21
C PHE A 15 -0.59 -4.10 -2.91
N ILE A 16 -0.37 -2.89 -2.40
CA ILE A 16 0.53 -1.90 -2.99
C ILE A 16 1.44 -1.28 -1.93
N ASP A 17 2.68 -1.04 -2.32
CA ASP A 17 3.67 -0.29 -1.57
C ASP A 17 4.57 0.51 -2.52
N CYS A 18 4.91 1.75 -2.13
CA CYS A 18 5.67 2.69 -2.94
C CYS A 18 6.96 3.09 -2.25
N GLU A 19 8.09 2.97 -2.96
CA GLU A 19 9.35 3.56 -2.55
C GLU A 19 9.62 4.89 -3.27
N THR A 20 10.17 5.86 -2.56
CA THR A 20 10.30 7.24 -3.04
C THR A 20 11.69 7.81 -2.88
N PHE A 21 12.00 8.88 -3.61
CA PHE A 21 13.28 9.59 -3.53
C PHE A 21 13.50 10.25 -2.16
N ASN A 22 12.43 10.65 -1.47
CA ASN A 22 12.47 11.25 -0.13
C ASN A 22 11.08 11.16 0.55
N LEU A 23 10.90 11.81 1.70
CA LEU A 23 9.64 11.79 2.45
C LEU A 23 8.71 12.98 2.17
N ASN A 24 9.06 13.86 1.25
CA ASN A 24 8.18 14.97 0.87
C ASN A 24 7.02 14.44 0.01
N LEU A 25 5.78 14.67 0.44
CA LEU A 25 4.59 14.21 -0.28
C LEU A 25 4.17 15.11 -1.46
N SER A 26 4.88 16.20 -1.71
CA SER A 26 4.66 17.03 -2.91
C SER A 26 5.22 16.32 -4.14
N PHE A 27 4.39 16.03 -5.12
CA PHE A 27 4.78 15.32 -6.34
C PHE A 27 5.82 16.09 -7.19
N THR A 28 5.96 17.39 -7.01
CA THR A 28 7.01 18.19 -7.65
C THR A 28 8.39 17.97 -7.03
N CYS A 29 8.44 17.57 -5.76
CA CYS A 29 9.67 17.36 -4.99
C CYS A 29 9.97 15.89 -4.75
N ASN A 30 9.00 15.01 -4.98
CA ASN A 30 9.13 13.57 -4.73
C ASN A 30 8.20 12.79 -5.62
N ARG A 31 8.63 11.60 -6.02
CA ARG A 31 7.87 10.68 -6.87
C ARG A 31 8.20 9.24 -6.47
N PRO A 32 7.35 8.27 -6.77
CA PRO A 32 7.73 6.87 -6.59
C PRO A 32 8.82 6.51 -7.62
N TRP A 33 9.89 5.88 -7.14
CA TRP A 33 10.86 5.24 -8.02
C TRP A 33 10.62 3.72 -8.12
N GLN A 34 9.82 3.18 -7.19
CA GLN A 34 9.37 1.79 -7.21
C GLN A 34 7.90 1.73 -6.77
N ILE A 35 7.13 0.96 -7.48
CA ILE A 35 5.78 0.54 -7.10
C ILE A 35 5.75 -0.97 -7.14
N SER A 36 5.60 -1.58 -5.98
CA SER A 36 5.47 -3.02 -5.83
C SER A 36 4.01 -3.38 -5.58
N MET A 37 3.56 -4.47 -6.18
CA MET A 37 2.17 -4.92 -6.07
C MET A 37 2.11 -6.44 -5.93
N ILE A 38 1.19 -6.92 -5.10
CA ILE A 38 0.82 -8.33 -4.99
C ILE A 38 -0.69 -8.45 -5.20
N LYS A 39 -1.12 -9.29 -6.13
CA LYS A 39 -2.53 -9.59 -6.37
C LYS A 39 -2.91 -10.87 -5.64
N THR A 40 -4.02 -10.84 -4.91
CA THR A 40 -4.55 -11.99 -4.18
C THR A 40 -6.00 -12.27 -4.54
N VAL A 41 -6.39 -13.54 -4.49
CA VAL A 41 -7.76 -14.03 -4.60
C VAL A 41 -7.97 -15.10 -3.53
N GLY A 42 -9.05 -15.00 -2.76
CA GLY A 42 -9.29 -15.92 -1.63
C GLY A 42 -8.17 -15.91 -0.58
N GLY A 43 -7.47 -14.78 -0.43
CA GLY A 43 -6.34 -14.64 0.48
C GLY A 43 -5.04 -15.31 0.02
N LYS A 44 -5.01 -15.89 -1.18
CA LYS A 44 -3.83 -16.51 -1.79
C LYS A 44 -3.22 -15.56 -2.82
N MET A 45 -1.91 -15.40 -2.79
CA MET A 45 -1.17 -14.65 -3.80
C MET A 45 -1.26 -15.40 -5.15
N ILE A 46 -1.68 -14.69 -6.20
CA ILE A 46 -1.82 -15.24 -7.56
C ILE A 46 -0.82 -14.61 -8.54
N ASP A 47 -0.39 -13.37 -8.29
CA ASP A 47 0.60 -12.67 -9.12
C ASP A 47 1.30 -11.58 -8.32
N GLN A 48 2.48 -11.15 -8.77
CA GLN A 48 3.23 -10.03 -8.20
C GLN A 48 3.95 -9.23 -9.27
N ARG A 49 4.07 -7.92 -9.06
CA ARG A 49 4.85 -6.99 -9.91
C ARG A 49 5.72 -6.10 -9.05
N ASP A 50 6.93 -5.86 -9.54
CA ASP A 50 7.90 -4.97 -8.95
C ASP A 50 8.39 -4.00 -10.03
N ILE A 51 7.85 -2.78 -10.05
CA ILE A 51 7.99 -1.82 -11.15
C ILE A 51 8.90 -0.69 -10.72
N PHE A 52 10.08 -0.60 -11.34
CA PHE A 52 11.04 0.48 -11.14
C PHE A 52 10.78 1.58 -12.17
N ILE A 53 10.58 2.82 -11.72
CA ILE A 53 10.09 3.94 -12.51
C ILE A 53 11.18 4.99 -12.67
N LYS A 54 11.60 5.20 -13.91
CA LYS A 54 12.49 6.31 -14.29
C LYS A 54 11.66 7.49 -14.77
N TRP A 55 11.83 8.62 -14.09
CA TRP A 55 11.25 9.91 -14.48
C TRP A 55 12.20 10.64 -15.39
N THR A 56 11.72 11.08 -16.57
CA THR A 56 12.54 11.71 -17.61
C THR A 56 12.40 13.24 -17.63
N ASP A 57 11.37 13.76 -16.95
CA ASP A 57 11.05 15.19 -16.87
C ASP A 57 11.61 15.88 -15.62
N THR A 58 12.36 15.16 -14.80
CA THR A 58 12.93 15.68 -13.54
C THR A 58 14.27 15.01 -13.24
N ASP A 59 15.14 15.71 -12.54
CA ASP A 59 16.44 15.19 -12.04
C ASP A 59 16.37 14.84 -10.56
N LEU A 60 15.26 14.24 -10.10
CA LEU A 60 15.14 13.80 -8.72
C LEU A 60 16.17 12.72 -8.43
N LYS A 61 16.92 12.93 -7.34
CA LYS A 61 17.93 12.00 -6.83
C LYS A 61 17.49 11.49 -5.46
N ILE A 62 17.76 10.21 -5.23
CA ILE A 62 17.49 9.63 -3.92
C ILE A 62 18.46 10.21 -2.89
N GLY A 63 17.93 10.69 -1.78
CA GLY A 63 18.72 11.13 -0.64
C GLY A 63 19.43 9.96 0.05
N GLU A 64 20.62 10.18 0.61
CA GLU A 64 21.41 9.14 1.29
C GLU A 64 20.60 8.38 2.39
N GLY A 65 19.80 9.12 3.16
CA GLY A 65 18.93 8.56 4.18
C GLY A 65 17.88 7.61 3.60
N ALA A 66 17.20 8.02 2.53
CA ALA A 66 16.21 7.19 1.85
C ALA A 66 16.88 5.97 1.21
N ALA A 67 17.99 6.15 0.50
CA ALA A 67 18.72 5.05 -0.13
C ALA A 67 19.15 3.97 0.87
N ARG A 68 19.58 4.39 2.08
CA ARG A 68 19.96 3.45 3.14
C ARG A 68 18.77 2.67 3.70
N ILE A 69 17.61 3.32 3.86
CA ILE A 69 16.40 2.69 4.42
C ILE A 69 15.81 1.71 3.40
N THR A 70 15.72 2.11 2.14
CA THR A 70 15.07 1.34 1.07
C THR A 70 16.01 0.34 0.38
N ASN A 71 17.27 0.23 0.84
CA ASN A 71 18.31 -0.55 0.18
C ASN A 71 18.47 -0.24 -1.32
N PHE A 72 18.24 1.01 -1.72
CA PHE A 72 18.32 1.45 -3.10
C PHE A 72 19.69 1.16 -3.71
N ASN A 73 19.68 0.55 -4.88
CA ASN A 73 20.90 0.25 -5.64
C ASN A 73 20.79 0.85 -7.05
N GLN A 74 21.62 1.85 -7.33
CA GLN A 74 21.59 2.58 -8.61
C GLN A 74 21.79 1.63 -9.82
N LYS A 75 22.74 0.69 -9.76
CA LYS A 75 23.00 -0.23 -10.87
C LYS A 75 21.82 -1.16 -11.14
N ALA A 76 21.17 -1.65 -10.08
CA ALA A 76 19.98 -2.48 -10.21
C ALA A 76 18.80 -1.67 -10.75
N PHE A 77 18.62 -0.43 -10.28
CA PHE A 77 17.62 0.50 -10.77
C PHE A 77 17.81 0.78 -12.27
N ASP A 78 19.00 1.20 -12.69
CA ASP A 78 19.29 1.51 -14.10
C ASP A 78 19.03 0.33 -15.04
N LYS A 79 19.23 -0.89 -14.56
CA LYS A 79 18.97 -2.11 -15.34
C LYS A 79 17.48 -2.45 -15.48
N LYS A 80 16.69 -2.17 -14.45
CA LYS A 80 15.29 -2.61 -14.37
C LYS A 80 14.28 -1.50 -14.69
N ALA A 81 14.66 -0.23 -14.47
CA ALA A 81 13.73 0.88 -14.54
C ALA A 81 13.20 1.09 -15.96
N ILE A 82 11.89 1.27 -16.04
CA ILE A 82 11.17 1.68 -17.25
C ILE A 82 10.65 3.11 -17.06
N THR A 83 10.36 3.79 -18.16
CA THR A 83 9.86 5.16 -18.06
C THR A 83 8.47 5.22 -17.42
N ALA A 84 8.11 6.37 -16.85
CA ALA A 84 6.81 6.58 -16.23
C ALA A 84 5.65 6.28 -17.20
N GLU A 85 5.82 6.63 -18.49
CA GLU A 85 4.83 6.39 -19.55
C GLU A 85 4.59 4.89 -19.80
N LYS A 86 5.64 4.06 -19.66
CA LYS A 86 5.53 2.61 -19.82
C LYS A 86 4.99 1.94 -18.57
N SER A 87 5.30 2.47 -17.40
CA SER A 87 4.87 1.89 -16.12
C SER A 87 3.42 2.24 -15.77
N PHE A 88 2.92 3.42 -16.17
CA PHE A 88 1.59 3.87 -15.82
C PHE A 88 0.47 2.88 -16.25
N PRO A 89 0.37 2.43 -17.51
CA PRO A 89 -0.68 1.49 -17.90
C PRO A 89 -0.59 0.16 -17.15
N MET A 90 0.61 -0.30 -16.77
CA MET A 90 0.78 -1.54 -16.01
C MET A 90 0.23 -1.42 -14.57
N VAL A 91 0.41 -0.24 -13.95
CA VAL A 91 -0.12 0.04 -12.62
C VAL A 91 -1.62 0.26 -12.69
N ASP A 92 -2.08 1.09 -13.64
CA ASP A 92 -3.49 1.43 -13.81
C ASP A 92 -4.35 0.19 -14.06
N GLU A 93 -3.95 -0.70 -14.97
CA GLU A 93 -4.63 -1.96 -15.26
C GLU A 93 -4.85 -2.79 -13.98
N TRP A 94 -3.81 -2.98 -13.18
CA TRP A 94 -3.90 -3.78 -11.96
C TRP A 94 -4.82 -3.17 -10.91
N LEU A 95 -4.76 -1.85 -10.74
CA LEU A 95 -5.64 -1.16 -9.79
C LEU A 95 -7.10 -1.14 -10.25
N GLN A 96 -7.33 -1.00 -11.56
CA GLN A 96 -8.68 -1.05 -12.16
C GLN A 96 -9.35 -2.41 -11.97
N GLU A 97 -8.62 -3.51 -12.23
CA GLU A 97 -9.11 -4.88 -12.10
C GLU A 97 -9.44 -5.29 -10.66
N SER A 98 -8.89 -4.58 -9.67
CA SER A 98 -9.04 -4.93 -8.26
C SER A 98 -10.38 -4.49 -7.70
N ASP A 99 -11.00 -5.33 -6.88
CA ASP A 99 -12.13 -4.93 -6.04
C ASP A 99 -11.66 -3.99 -4.92
N TYR A 100 -10.50 -4.30 -4.31
CA TYR A 100 -9.88 -3.48 -3.27
C TYR A 100 -8.38 -3.30 -3.51
N ILE A 101 -7.88 -2.14 -3.09
CA ILE A 101 -6.47 -1.76 -3.09
C ILE A 101 -6.02 -1.70 -1.63
N VAL A 102 -5.13 -2.59 -1.24
CA VAL A 102 -4.72 -2.78 0.15
C VAL A 102 -3.29 -2.30 0.34
N GLY A 103 -3.02 -1.60 1.43
CA GLY A 103 -1.65 -1.24 1.80
C GLY A 103 -1.56 -0.89 3.29
N HIS A 104 -0.38 -0.53 3.74
CA HIS A 104 -0.13 -0.18 5.14
C HIS A 104 0.25 1.29 5.27
N ASN A 105 -0.63 2.11 5.86
CA ASN A 105 -0.52 3.57 5.91
C ASN A 105 -0.71 4.25 4.54
N VAL A 106 -1.54 3.67 3.69
CA VAL A 106 -1.83 4.17 2.33
C VAL A 106 -2.36 5.60 2.36
N PHE A 107 -3.26 5.92 3.30
CA PHE A 107 -3.79 7.29 3.47
C PHE A 107 -2.71 8.31 3.85
N GLY A 108 -1.66 7.87 4.52
CA GLY A 108 -0.55 8.72 4.95
C GLY A 108 0.55 8.87 3.91
N PHE A 109 0.62 7.98 2.90
CA PHE A 109 1.76 7.95 2.00
C PHE A 109 1.40 7.59 0.54
N ASP A 110 1.11 6.33 0.25
CA ASP A 110 0.98 5.82 -1.13
C ASP A 110 -0.10 6.52 -1.93
N LEU A 111 -1.23 6.86 -1.30
CA LEU A 111 -2.34 7.54 -1.97
C LEU A 111 -1.93 8.93 -2.50
N TYR A 112 -1.05 9.65 -1.81
CA TYR A 112 -0.53 10.92 -2.29
C TYR A 112 0.34 10.74 -3.53
N LEU A 113 1.15 9.69 -3.57
CA LEU A 113 2.02 9.36 -4.70
C LEU A 113 1.20 8.91 -5.90
N LEU A 114 0.24 8.01 -5.69
CA LEU A 114 -0.70 7.58 -6.74
C LEU A 114 -1.49 8.76 -7.29
N ARG A 115 -2.03 9.64 -6.43
CA ARG A 115 -2.70 10.87 -6.85
C ARG A 115 -1.81 11.72 -7.76
N GLY A 116 -0.55 11.92 -7.38
CA GLY A 116 0.41 12.65 -8.18
C GLY A 116 0.69 11.96 -9.52
N TYR A 117 0.86 10.64 -9.49
CA TYR A 117 1.13 9.82 -10.66
C TYR A 117 -0.01 9.86 -11.68
N TYR A 118 -1.26 9.68 -11.24
CA TYR A 118 -2.45 9.79 -12.10
C TYR A 118 -2.62 11.20 -12.68
N LYS A 119 -2.45 12.24 -11.85
CA LYS A 119 -2.53 13.64 -12.31
C LYS A 119 -1.47 13.97 -13.36
N PHE A 120 -0.27 13.42 -13.24
CA PHE A 120 0.79 13.61 -14.23
C PHE A 120 0.36 13.12 -15.62
N PHE A 121 -0.42 12.04 -15.70
CA PHE A 121 -1.00 11.54 -16.94
C PHE A 121 -2.40 12.07 -17.26
N ASN A 122 -2.87 13.12 -16.58
CA ASN A 122 -4.22 13.69 -16.75
C ASN A 122 -5.34 12.64 -16.58
N LYS A 123 -5.16 11.70 -15.64
CA LYS A 123 -6.13 10.66 -15.32
C LYS A 123 -6.84 10.93 -14.00
N ASP A 124 -8.11 10.49 -13.91
CA ASP A 124 -8.84 10.52 -12.65
C ASP A 124 -8.29 9.45 -11.70
N TRP A 125 -8.08 9.85 -10.45
CA TRP A 125 -7.55 9.01 -9.36
C TRP A 125 -8.56 8.83 -8.22
N LYS A 126 -9.66 9.61 -8.23
CA LYS A 126 -10.59 9.68 -7.08
C LYS A 126 -11.26 8.34 -6.79
N TRP A 127 -11.46 7.52 -7.81
CA TRP A 127 -12.02 6.18 -7.68
C TRP A 127 -11.15 5.26 -6.80
N ILE A 128 -9.83 5.47 -6.77
CA ILE A 128 -8.89 4.70 -5.95
C ILE A 128 -9.27 4.79 -4.48
N THR A 129 -9.62 5.99 -3.98
CA THR A 129 -9.92 6.20 -2.57
C THR A 129 -11.08 5.35 -2.06
N ARG A 130 -12.03 5.02 -2.92
CA ARG A 130 -13.20 4.20 -2.59
C ARG A 130 -12.88 2.70 -2.51
N LYS A 131 -11.75 2.29 -3.09
CA LYS A 131 -11.29 0.90 -3.08
C LYS A 131 -10.19 0.64 -2.03
N VAL A 132 -9.67 1.68 -1.38
CA VAL A 132 -8.54 1.55 -0.45
C VAL A 132 -8.98 0.88 0.85
N LEU A 133 -8.19 -0.12 1.26
CA LEU A 133 -8.18 -0.73 2.60
C LEU A 133 -6.80 -0.50 3.23
N ASP A 134 -6.74 0.38 4.22
CA ASP A 134 -5.50 0.70 4.93
C ASP A 134 -5.37 -0.16 6.20
N THR A 135 -4.50 -1.17 6.13
CA THR A 135 -4.31 -2.11 7.26
C THR A 135 -3.81 -1.44 8.53
N ASN A 136 -3.06 -0.33 8.43
CA ASN A 136 -2.66 0.47 9.59
C ASN A 136 -3.89 1.09 10.26
N THR A 137 -4.73 1.73 9.47
CA THR A 137 -5.94 2.41 9.98
C THR A 137 -6.94 1.42 10.55
N ILE A 138 -7.17 0.30 9.87
CA ILE A 138 -8.07 -0.78 10.36
C ILE A 138 -7.54 -1.36 11.68
N ALA A 139 -6.25 -1.70 11.76
CA ALA A 139 -5.64 -2.20 13.00
C ALA A 139 -5.73 -1.18 14.15
N ARG A 140 -5.60 0.12 13.85
CA ARG A 140 -5.80 1.18 14.85
C ARG A 140 -7.23 1.21 15.37
N GLY A 141 -8.22 1.10 14.49
CA GLY A 141 -9.64 1.05 14.87
C GLY A 141 -9.91 -0.12 15.82
N ILE A 142 -9.44 -1.31 15.49
CA ILE A 142 -9.56 -2.50 16.34
C ILE A 142 -8.90 -2.26 17.71
N LYS A 143 -7.66 -1.74 17.74
CA LYS A 143 -6.93 -1.45 18.99
C LYS A 143 -7.54 -0.34 19.84
N MET A 144 -8.39 0.50 19.26
CA MET A 144 -9.16 1.52 19.96
C MET A 144 -10.54 1.05 20.42
N ASP A 145 -10.87 -0.22 20.19
CA ASP A 145 -12.19 -0.79 20.43
C ASP A 145 -13.30 -0.13 19.57
N ILE A 146 -12.94 0.25 18.36
CA ILE A 146 -13.83 0.85 17.35
C ILE A 146 -13.62 0.09 16.02
N PRO A 147 -13.90 -1.23 15.96
CA PRO A 147 -13.74 -1.99 14.73
C PRO A 147 -14.76 -1.54 13.68
N PHE A 148 -14.43 -1.70 12.40
CA PHE A 148 -15.36 -1.46 11.30
C PHE A 148 -16.56 -2.40 11.40
N GLN A 149 -17.77 -1.84 11.24
CA GLN A 149 -19.04 -2.54 11.25
C GLN A 149 -19.68 -2.49 9.86
N GLN A 150 -20.60 -3.42 9.59
CA GLN A 150 -21.21 -3.58 8.27
C GLN A 150 -21.99 -2.35 7.79
N GLU A 151 -22.53 -1.54 8.71
CA GLU A 151 -23.27 -0.31 8.41
C GLU A 151 -22.36 0.92 8.20
N ASP A 152 -21.07 0.83 8.49
CA ASP A 152 -20.13 1.92 8.28
C ASP A 152 -19.82 2.11 6.77
N ASP A 153 -19.61 3.35 6.33
CA ASP A 153 -18.90 3.61 5.08
C ASP A 153 -17.41 3.43 5.31
N ILE A 154 -16.77 2.54 4.55
CA ILE A 154 -15.35 2.17 4.75
C ILE A 154 -14.41 3.36 4.57
N THR A 155 -14.72 4.28 3.65
CA THR A 155 -13.87 5.45 3.40
C THR A 155 -13.97 6.44 4.55
N GLU A 156 -15.19 6.73 5.01
CA GLU A 156 -15.45 7.63 6.15
C GLU A 156 -14.89 7.06 7.45
N TYR A 157 -15.10 5.76 7.70
CA TYR A 157 -14.54 5.07 8.85
C TYR A 157 -13.01 5.22 8.90
N GLN A 158 -12.33 4.86 7.81
CA GLN A 158 -10.88 4.93 7.75
C GLN A 158 -10.38 6.38 7.89
N TYR A 159 -11.05 7.35 7.27
CA TYR A 159 -10.71 8.75 7.42
C TYR A 159 -10.81 9.22 8.88
N ARG A 160 -11.89 8.86 9.58
CA ARG A 160 -12.09 9.17 11.00
C ARG A 160 -10.99 8.56 11.87
N ILE A 161 -10.70 7.26 11.69
CA ILE A 161 -9.66 6.57 12.47
C ILE A 161 -8.28 7.14 12.18
N TYR A 162 -7.95 7.42 10.92
CA TYR A 162 -6.67 8.00 10.51
C TYR A 162 -6.39 9.33 11.22
N HIS A 163 -7.39 10.20 11.34
CA HIS A 163 -7.28 11.51 12.00
C HIS A 163 -7.40 11.44 13.54
N THR A 164 -7.82 10.31 14.10
CA THR A 164 -7.90 10.16 15.57
C THR A 164 -6.50 9.99 16.16
N LYS A 165 -6.07 10.98 16.95
CA LYS A 165 -4.77 10.95 17.62
C LYS A 165 -4.83 10.08 18.88
N ASN A 166 -4.08 8.99 18.90
CA ASN A 166 -3.86 8.17 20.09
C ASN A 166 -2.41 7.67 20.09
N ALA A 167 -1.55 8.34 20.86
CA ALA A 167 -0.12 8.04 20.93
C ALA A 167 0.19 6.66 21.56
N LYS A 168 -0.76 6.06 22.28
CA LYS A 168 -0.60 4.73 22.91
C LYS A 168 -0.77 3.60 21.89
N ILE A 169 -1.49 3.85 20.79
CA ILE A 169 -1.74 2.84 19.76
C ILE A 169 -0.54 2.75 18.83
N LYS A 170 0.07 1.58 18.77
CA LYS A 170 1.17 1.26 17.86
C LYS A 170 0.67 0.23 16.85
N SER A 171 0.77 0.54 15.56
CA SER A 171 0.23 -0.26 14.47
C SER A 171 1.18 -0.36 13.27
N ARG A 172 2.50 -0.21 13.50
CA ARG A 172 3.51 -0.44 12.45
C ARG A 172 3.43 -1.88 11.97
N LEU A 173 3.66 -2.10 10.69
CA LEU A 173 3.52 -3.40 10.04
C LEU A 173 4.29 -4.52 10.76
N ALA A 174 5.56 -4.30 11.07
CA ALA A 174 6.39 -5.26 11.82
C ALA A 174 5.83 -5.59 13.21
N LEU A 175 5.25 -4.61 13.91
CA LEU A 175 4.64 -4.84 15.22
C LEU A 175 3.37 -5.70 15.09
N LEU A 176 2.54 -5.43 14.09
CA LEU A 176 1.36 -6.24 13.82
C LEU A 176 1.75 -7.67 13.43
N GLY A 177 2.81 -7.84 12.63
CA GLY A 177 3.35 -9.16 12.29
C GLY A 177 3.71 -9.95 13.54
N LYS A 178 4.44 -9.34 14.47
CA LYS A 178 4.80 -9.97 15.77
C LYS A 178 3.58 -10.29 16.62
N GLU A 179 2.66 -9.35 16.76
CA GLU A 179 1.42 -9.53 17.55
C GLU A 179 0.54 -10.67 17.01
N PHE A 180 0.51 -10.86 15.69
CA PHE A 180 -0.25 -11.95 15.07
C PHE A 180 0.53 -13.26 14.93
N GLY A 181 1.77 -13.31 15.44
CA GLY A 181 2.62 -14.51 15.37
C GLY A 181 2.98 -14.90 13.94
N ILE A 182 3.10 -13.90 13.03
CA ILE A 182 3.52 -14.11 11.65
C ILE A 182 5.04 -14.25 11.64
N ASP A 183 5.54 -15.30 10.98
CA ASP A 183 6.98 -15.47 10.75
C ASP A 183 7.42 -14.60 9.57
N PHE A 184 8.41 -13.73 9.79
CA PHE A 184 9.01 -12.86 8.78
C PHE A 184 10.44 -12.47 9.16
N ASP A 185 11.28 -12.19 8.18
CA ASP A 185 12.67 -11.77 8.40
C ASP A 185 12.73 -10.24 8.57
N GLU A 186 12.95 -9.78 9.81
CA GLU A 186 13.09 -8.35 10.12
C GLU A 186 14.22 -7.65 9.34
N LYS A 187 15.24 -8.39 8.90
CA LYS A 187 16.36 -7.82 8.14
C LYS A 187 15.98 -7.51 6.68
N ARG A 188 14.88 -8.09 6.22
CA ARG A 188 14.35 -7.88 4.86
C ARG A 188 13.23 -6.83 4.82
N LEU A 189 12.86 -6.26 5.96
CA LEU A 189 11.97 -5.11 6.00
C LEU A 189 12.58 -3.93 5.25
N HIS A 190 11.72 -3.12 4.62
CA HIS A 190 12.06 -2.09 3.64
C HIS A 190 12.52 -2.63 2.27
N ASP A 191 12.31 -3.91 2.01
CA ASP A 191 12.13 -4.45 0.67
C ASP A 191 10.63 -4.45 0.39
N ALA A 192 10.18 -3.65 -0.57
CA ALA A 192 8.75 -3.41 -0.81
C ALA A 192 7.95 -4.70 -1.04
N LEU A 193 8.53 -5.73 -1.70
CA LEU A 193 7.85 -7.02 -1.88
C LEU A 193 7.75 -7.83 -0.58
N GLU A 194 8.76 -7.77 0.28
CA GLU A 194 8.71 -8.45 1.57
C GLU A 194 7.73 -7.76 2.51
N ASP A 195 7.69 -6.43 2.53
CA ASP A 195 6.71 -5.67 3.29
C ASP A 195 5.29 -5.97 2.80
N LEU A 196 5.07 -6.13 1.49
CA LEU A 196 3.78 -6.54 0.95
C LEU A 196 3.38 -7.96 1.33
N LYS A 197 4.31 -8.93 1.35
CA LYS A 197 4.04 -10.30 1.82
C LYS A 197 3.60 -10.29 3.28
N LEU A 198 4.28 -9.52 4.12
CA LEU A 198 3.90 -9.33 5.51
C LEU A 198 2.53 -8.67 5.61
N ASN A 199 2.24 -7.65 4.78
CA ASN A 199 0.95 -6.98 4.77
C ASN A 199 -0.20 -7.91 4.35
N VAL A 200 0.01 -8.79 3.37
CA VAL A 200 -0.95 -9.86 3.00
C VAL A 200 -1.24 -10.76 4.19
N ALA A 201 -0.20 -11.20 4.90
CA ALA A 201 -0.36 -12.06 6.09
C ALA A 201 -1.09 -11.33 7.23
N VAL A 202 -0.75 -10.05 7.48
CA VAL A 202 -1.45 -9.20 8.46
C VAL A 202 -2.91 -9.00 8.08
N TRP A 203 -3.23 -8.68 6.82
CA TRP A 203 -4.60 -8.57 6.33
C TRP A 203 -5.41 -9.84 6.57
N ASN A 204 -4.83 -11.00 6.28
CA ASN A 204 -5.48 -12.29 6.49
C ASN A 204 -5.83 -12.58 7.96
N LYS A 205 -5.25 -11.85 8.92
CA LYS A 205 -5.63 -11.87 10.34
C LYS A 205 -6.64 -10.77 10.68
N LEU A 206 -6.44 -9.55 10.16
CA LEU A 206 -7.30 -8.39 10.44
C LEU A 206 -8.73 -8.58 9.93
N LYS A 207 -8.92 -9.14 8.73
CA LYS A 207 -10.24 -9.32 8.12
C LYS A 207 -11.22 -10.14 8.97
N TRP A 208 -10.73 -10.92 9.94
CA TRP A 208 -11.57 -11.69 10.87
C TRP A 208 -12.02 -10.91 12.11
N GLN A 209 -11.49 -9.69 12.29
CA GLN A 209 -11.77 -8.82 13.43
C GLN A 209 -12.67 -7.64 13.04
N ILE A 210 -13.15 -7.59 11.83
CA ILE A 210 -14.01 -6.53 11.30
C ILE A 210 -15.16 -7.12 10.49
N GLU A 211 -16.20 -6.34 10.26
CA GLU A 211 -17.40 -6.76 9.52
C GLU A 211 -17.45 -6.14 8.10
N LEU A 212 -16.32 -6.20 7.37
CA LEU A 212 -16.21 -5.76 5.98
C LEU A 212 -16.62 -6.89 5.03
#